data_e278a7ec37a18aa6e5c02213a4d7df00
#
_entry.id   e278a7ec37a18aa6e5c02213a4d7df00
#
_cell.length_a   1.000
_cell.length_b   1.000
_cell.length_c   1.000
_cell.angle_alpha   90.00
_cell.angle_beta   90.00
_cell.angle_gamma   90.00
#
_symmetry.space_group_name_H-M   'P 1'
#
loop_
_entity.id
_entity.type
_entity.pdbx_description
1 polymer ?
#
loop_
_entity_poly.entity_id
_entity_poly.type
_entity_poly.pdbx_seq_one_letter_code
_entity_poly.pdbx_strand_id
1 'polypeptide(L)'
;INLRSIYTHFHCLEDKKQTIRDYKKFQMLRAEILQNTTICFGGSGIVNYPFEFGMVRLGIGLYGYGQKNLKPVMQISSYVSKVFYAKRGEYIGYGKKCKVRNGSYFAIIPVGYGDGLRRNLSGDFKVLINEKSYRSVANICMDAFFVKVDQNVKVGDKVVCMFDADYMAKKIDTIPYEILTGFSNFRGNTLIL
;
A
#
# COMPACT_ATOMS: atom_id res chain seq x y z
N ILE A 1 3.22 7.98 41.74
CA ILE A 1 2.93 7.56 40.35
C ILE A 1 3.66 6.24 40.11
N ASN A 2 2.94 5.20 39.67
CA ASN A 2 3.54 3.92 39.35
C ASN A 2 3.87 3.89 37.85
N LEU A 3 5.11 4.20 37.48
CA LEU A 3 5.54 4.22 36.09
C LEU A 3 5.93 2.81 35.64
N ARG A 4 5.20 2.26 34.64
CA ARG A 4 5.34 0.89 34.15
C ARG A 4 6.28 0.76 32.96
N SER A 5 6.27 1.78 32.10
CA SER A 5 7.12 1.78 30.90
C SER A 5 7.53 3.18 30.49
N ILE A 6 8.64 3.27 29.82
CA ILE A 6 9.07 4.47 29.10
C ILE A 6 9.24 4.13 27.62
N TYR A 7 8.95 5.08 26.74
CA TYR A 7 9.07 4.84 25.31
C TYR A 7 9.73 5.97 24.58
N THR A 8 10.31 5.64 23.45
CA THR A 8 10.73 6.60 22.44
C THR A 8 10.37 6.11 21.03
N HIS A 9 10.39 7.02 20.07
CA HIS A 9 10.21 6.73 18.66
C HIS A 9 11.39 7.30 17.89
N PHE A 10 12.13 6.44 17.18
CA PHE A 10 13.26 6.86 16.35
C PHE A 10 12.72 7.42 15.04
N HIS A 11 13.02 8.68 14.76
CA HIS A 11 12.46 9.43 13.62
C HIS A 11 13.19 9.15 12.29
N CYS A 12 14.41 8.60 12.32
CA CYS A 12 15.23 8.35 11.13
C CYS A 12 16.07 7.08 11.31
N LEU A 13 15.44 5.92 11.18
CA LEU A 13 16.11 4.62 11.34
C LEU A 13 17.09 4.30 10.18
N GLU A 14 17.01 5.02 9.08
CA GLU A 14 17.94 4.93 7.95
C GLU A 14 19.30 5.56 8.26
N ASP A 15 19.35 6.58 9.12
CA ASP A 15 20.59 7.16 9.63
C ASP A 15 21.07 6.40 10.88
N LYS A 16 21.94 5.41 10.65
CA LYS A 16 22.51 4.59 11.72
C LYS A 16 23.25 5.41 12.79
N LYS A 17 23.97 6.47 12.38
CA LYS A 17 24.74 7.29 13.33
C LYS A 17 23.82 8.09 14.24
N GLN A 18 22.77 8.68 13.67
CA GLN A 18 21.77 9.40 14.43
C GLN A 18 21.02 8.46 15.38
N THR A 19 20.56 7.32 14.87
CA THR A 19 19.83 6.30 15.65
C THR A 19 20.64 5.81 16.86
N ILE A 20 21.94 5.54 16.69
CA ILE A 20 22.81 5.14 17.80
C ILE A 20 22.99 6.28 18.81
N ARG A 21 23.13 7.54 18.36
CA ARG A 21 23.21 8.71 19.28
C ARG A 21 21.93 8.85 20.10
N ASP A 22 20.78 8.72 19.46
CA ASP A 22 19.48 8.85 20.14
C ASP A 22 19.25 7.71 21.12
N TYR A 23 19.66 6.48 20.77
CA TYR A 23 19.64 5.35 21.71
C TYR A 23 20.51 5.61 22.95
N LYS A 24 21.74 6.11 22.78
CA LYS A 24 22.64 6.43 23.91
C LYS A 24 22.03 7.51 24.82
N LYS A 25 21.46 8.58 24.26
CA LYS A 25 20.76 9.60 25.04
C LYS A 25 19.60 9.00 25.83
N PHE A 26 18.80 8.14 25.19
CA PHE A 26 17.71 7.47 25.86
C PHE A 26 18.18 6.58 27.02
N GLN A 27 19.29 5.84 26.86
CA GLN A 27 19.88 5.02 27.92
C GLN A 27 20.37 5.85 29.11
N MET A 28 20.96 7.02 28.86
CA MET A 28 21.37 7.95 29.94
C MET A 28 20.17 8.41 30.76
N LEU A 29 19.12 8.88 30.08
CA LEU A 29 17.86 9.30 30.74
C LEU A 29 17.23 8.17 31.55
N ARG A 30 17.25 6.93 31.01
CA ARG A 30 16.75 5.76 31.72
C ARG A 30 17.49 5.49 33.02
N ALA A 31 18.82 5.56 33.00
CA ALA A 31 19.64 5.31 34.19
C ALA A 31 19.36 6.29 35.33
N GLU A 32 19.04 7.55 34.99
CA GLU A 32 18.71 8.58 35.97
C GLU A 32 17.29 8.42 36.56
N ILE A 33 16.33 7.93 35.79
CA ILE A 33 14.91 8.02 36.14
C ILE A 33 14.35 6.71 36.69
N LEU A 34 14.78 5.51 36.20
CA LEU A 34 13.97 4.29 36.39
C LEU A 34 14.73 2.98 36.21
N GLN A 35 15.11 2.33 37.29
CA GLN A 35 15.76 1.01 37.26
C GLN A 35 14.83 -0.16 36.90
N ASN A 36 13.50 -0.03 37.08
CA ASN A 36 12.53 -1.14 36.95
C ASN A 36 11.40 -0.91 35.95
N THR A 37 11.65 -0.14 34.87
CA THR A 37 10.65 0.12 33.84
C THR A 37 10.92 -0.61 32.54
N THR A 38 9.84 -1.07 31.88
CA THR A 38 9.93 -1.65 30.54
C THR A 38 10.29 -0.58 29.51
N ILE A 39 11.30 -0.85 28.70
CA ILE A 39 11.65 0.01 27.57
C ILE A 39 10.80 -0.39 26.36
N CYS A 40 10.16 0.59 25.73
CA CYS A 40 9.40 0.39 24.53
C CYS A 40 9.90 1.28 23.40
N PHE A 41 10.33 0.68 22.29
CA PHE A 41 10.74 1.41 21.09
C PHE A 41 9.66 1.38 20.01
N GLY A 42 9.53 2.50 19.28
CA GLY A 42 8.65 2.61 18.12
C GLY A 42 9.45 2.57 16.81
N GLY A 43 8.82 1.96 15.79
CA GLY A 43 9.36 1.86 14.45
C GLY A 43 9.75 0.43 14.07
N SER A 44 9.22 -0.06 12.94
CA SER A 44 9.47 -1.45 12.48
C SER A 44 10.92 -1.75 12.19
N GLY A 45 11.71 -0.75 11.77
CA GLY A 45 13.14 -0.91 11.48
C GLY A 45 14.02 -1.08 12.70
N ILE A 46 13.53 -0.83 13.93
CA ILE A 46 14.34 -0.91 15.16
C ILE A 46 14.83 -2.33 15.44
N VAL A 47 14.12 -3.34 14.97
CA VAL A 47 14.50 -4.76 15.15
C VAL A 47 15.81 -5.13 14.44
N ASN A 48 16.29 -4.28 13.53
CA ASN A 48 17.58 -4.45 12.86
C ASN A 48 18.77 -3.89 13.66
N TYR A 49 18.50 -3.28 14.81
CA TYR A 49 19.53 -2.72 15.68
C TYR A 49 19.78 -3.62 16.90
N PRO A 50 21.03 -3.77 17.35
CA PRO A 50 21.37 -4.56 18.53
C PRO A 50 21.10 -3.76 19.82
N PHE A 51 19.88 -3.24 19.96
CA PHE A 51 19.45 -2.48 21.12
C PHE A 51 18.71 -3.37 22.12
N GLU A 52 18.92 -3.10 23.41
CA GLU A 52 18.16 -3.74 24.47
C GLU A 52 16.80 -3.06 24.63
N PHE A 53 15.73 -3.82 24.51
CA PHE A 53 14.35 -3.37 24.71
C PHE A 53 13.47 -4.50 25.27
N GLY A 54 12.49 -4.13 26.06
CA GLY A 54 11.47 -5.06 26.57
C GLY A 54 10.25 -5.17 25.65
N MET A 55 10.01 -4.13 24.82
CA MET A 55 8.84 -4.06 23.94
C MET A 55 9.17 -3.26 22.68
N VAL A 56 8.54 -3.64 21.57
CA VAL A 56 8.61 -2.90 20.29
C VAL A 56 7.20 -2.61 19.78
N ARG A 57 6.96 -1.38 19.33
CA ARG A 57 5.75 -1.01 18.58
C ARG A 57 6.04 -1.14 17.10
N LEU A 58 5.60 -2.24 16.51
CA LEU A 58 5.69 -2.46 15.08
C LEU A 58 4.53 -1.72 14.37
N GLY A 59 4.84 -1.10 13.25
CA GLY A 59 3.86 -0.48 12.36
C GLY A 59 3.84 -1.22 11.03
N ILE A 60 4.46 -0.64 10.02
CA ILE A 60 4.43 -1.13 8.63
C ILE A 60 4.99 -2.55 8.46
N GLY A 61 5.87 -2.99 9.35
CA GLY A 61 6.38 -4.37 9.35
C GLY A 61 5.29 -5.43 9.52
N LEU A 62 4.21 -5.13 10.25
CA LEU A 62 3.05 -6.03 10.38
C LEU A 62 2.26 -6.16 9.08
N TYR A 63 2.35 -5.16 8.20
CA TYR A 63 1.73 -5.19 6.87
C TYR A 63 2.63 -5.77 5.78
N GLY A 64 3.82 -6.25 6.17
CA GLY A 64 4.76 -6.90 5.25
C GLY A 64 5.66 -5.97 4.48
N TYR A 65 5.90 -4.75 4.96
CA TYR A 65 6.74 -3.74 4.32
C TYR A 65 7.85 -3.24 5.24
N GLY A 66 8.80 -2.49 4.68
CA GLY A 66 9.89 -1.87 5.42
C GLY A 66 11.10 -2.78 5.71
N GLN A 67 11.06 -4.06 5.33
CA GLN A 67 12.18 -5.01 5.41
C GLN A 67 12.15 -6.00 4.24
N LYS A 68 13.35 -6.43 3.78
CA LYS A 68 13.49 -7.25 2.56
C LYS A 68 12.82 -8.63 2.60
N ASN A 69 12.68 -9.23 3.77
CA ASN A 69 12.18 -10.61 3.92
C ASN A 69 10.70 -10.69 4.29
N LEU A 70 10.03 -9.55 4.40
CA LEU A 70 8.60 -9.50 4.69
C LEU A 70 7.78 -9.67 3.40
N LYS A 71 6.61 -10.25 3.55
CA LYS A 71 5.64 -10.41 2.46
C LYS A 71 4.42 -9.54 2.73
N PRO A 72 3.96 -8.73 1.75
CA PRO A 72 2.72 -7.98 1.87
C PRO A 72 1.55 -8.87 2.28
N VAL A 73 0.79 -8.43 3.28
CA VAL A 73 -0.38 -9.17 3.80
C VAL A 73 -1.71 -8.61 3.27
N MET A 74 -1.69 -7.39 2.71
CA MET A 74 -2.89 -6.79 2.15
C MET A 74 -3.08 -7.20 0.68
N GLN A 75 -4.27 -7.68 0.35
CA GLN A 75 -4.70 -7.94 -1.01
C GLN A 75 -6.01 -7.20 -1.27
N ILE A 76 -6.10 -6.55 -2.44
CA ILE A 76 -7.32 -5.92 -2.92
C ILE A 76 -7.86 -6.77 -4.05
N SER A 77 -9.12 -7.21 -3.91
CA SER A 77 -9.83 -7.92 -4.95
C SER A 77 -11.18 -7.29 -5.25
N SER A 78 -11.62 -7.49 -6.47
CA SER A 78 -12.88 -6.99 -6.99
C SER A 78 -13.39 -7.95 -8.07
N TYR A 79 -14.26 -7.48 -8.94
CA TYR A 79 -14.81 -8.23 -10.06
C TYR A 79 -14.95 -7.35 -11.31
N VAL A 80 -15.09 -7.95 -12.45
CA VAL A 80 -15.39 -7.27 -13.69
C VAL A 80 -16.89 -6.88 -13.69
N SER A 81 -17.19 -5.59 -13.63
CA SER A 81 -18.59 -5.10 -13.64
C SER A 81 -19.16 -4.92 -15.03
N LYS A 82 -18.32 -4.65 -16.03
CA LYS A 82 -18.72 -4.50 -17.44
C LYS A 82 -17.57 -4.84 -18.35
N VAL A 83 -17.87 -5.47 -19.48
CA VAL A 83 -16.96 -5.64 -20.63
C VAL A 83 -17.59 -4.95 -21.83
N PHE A 84 -16.80 -4.23 -22.62
CA PHE A 84 -17.26 -3.59 -23.84
C PHE A 84 -16.14 -3.52 -24.89
N TYR A 85 -16.53 -3.47 -26.15
CA TYR A 85 -15.61 -3.26 -27.25
C TYR A 85 -15.59 -1.78 -27.62
N ALA A 86 -14.39 -1.22 -27.77
CA ALA A 86 -14.21 0.14 -28.23
C ALA A 86 -13.48 0.15 -29.58
N LYS A 87 -13.97 0.95 -30.52
CA LYS A 87 -13.47 1.07 -31.90
C LYS A 87 -12.22 1.97 -31.96
N ARG A 88 -11.46 1.85 -33.03
CA ARG A 88 -10.34 2.75 -33.31
C ARG A 88 -10.83 4.21 -33.33
N GLY A 89 -10.10 5.08 -32.63
CA GLY A 89 -10.39 6.52 -32.54
C GLY A 89 -11.22 6.92 -31.33
N GLU A 90 -11.92 5.99 -30.69
CA GLU A 90 -12.66 6.26 -29.44
C GLU A 90 -11.72 6.50 -28.26
N TYR A 91 -12.27 7.08 -27.19
CA TYR A 91 -11.55 7.37 -25.96
C TYR A 91 -12.15 6.62 -24.79
N ILE A 92 -11.29 6.12 -23.90
CA ILE A 92 -11.69 5.46 -22.66
C ILE A 92 -11.54 6.41 -21.48
N GLY A 93 -12.58 6.48 -20.65
CA GLY A 93 -12.59 7.27 -19.43
C GLY A 93 -12.53 8.78 -19.64
N TYR A 94 -12.34 9.51 -18.56
CA TYR A 94 -12.33 10.96 -18.56
C TYR A 94 -11.02 11.56 -19.10
N GLY A 95 -11.13 12.79 -19.64
CA GLY A 95 -9.97 13.61 -20.03
C GLY A 95 -9.28 13.17 -21.31
N LYS A 96 -9.88 12.29 -22.12
CA LYS A 96 -9.33 11.83 -23.43
C LYS A 96 -7.90 11.31 -23.38
N LYS A 97 -7.42 10.80 -22.23
CA LYS A 97 -6.03 10.34 -22.07
C LYS A 97 -5.76 8.97 -22.68
N CYS A 98 -6.76 8.12 -22.85
CA CYS A 98 -6.62 6.80 -23.46
C CYS A 98 -7.35 6.74 -24.79
N LYS A 99 -6.65 7.00 -25.90
CA LYS A 99 -7.18 6.84 -27.26
C LYS A 99 -7.00 5.40 -27.72
N VAL A 100 -8.07 4.80 -28.22
CA VAL A 100 -8.09 3.46 -28.78
C VAL A 100 -7.40 3.48 -30.15
N ARG A 101 -6.20 2.86 -30.25
CA ARG A 101 -5.43 2.82 -31.51
C ARG A 101 -5.95 1.76 -32.46
N ASN A 102 -6.29 0.58 -31.92
CA ASN A 102 -6.92 -0.53 -32.64
C ASN A 102 -8.11 -0.99 -31.81
N GLY A 103 -9.18 -1.42 -32.45
CA GLY A 103 -10.36 -1.94 -31.78
C GLY A 103 -9.96 -2.98 -30.71
N SER A 104 -10.48 -2.85 -29.51
CA SER A 104 -10.07 -3.68 -28.36
C SER A 104 -11.19 -3.79 -27.34
N TYR A 105 -11.15 -4.85 -26.53
CA TYR A 105 -12.03 -5.02 -25.37
C TYR A 105 -11.47 -4.30 -24.14
N PHE A 106 -12.38 -3.76 -23.35
CA PHE A 106 -12.10 -3.10 -22.09
C PHE A 106 -13.04 -3.59 -21.01
N ALA A 107 -12.53 -3.67 -19.79
CA ALA A 107 -13.30 -4.00 -18.60
C ALA A 107 -13.36 -2.80 -17.66
N ILE A 108 -14.48 -2.66 -16.95
CA ILE A 108 -14.66 -1.73 -15.85
C ILE A 108 -14.56 -2.53 -14.56
N ILE A 109 -13.72 -2.06 -13.65
CA ILE A 109 -13.51 -2.64 -12.33
C ILE A 109 -13.98 -1.63 -11.28
N PRO A 110 -14.95 -2.00 -10.41
CA PRO A 110 -15.56 -1.07 -9.46
C PRO A 110 -14.68 -0.83 -8.21
N VAL A 111 -13.52 -0.22 -8.42
CA VAL A 111 -12.60 0.29 -7.41
C VAL A 111 -12.04 1.61 -7.92
N GLY A 112 -12.14 2.67 -7.15
CA GLY A 112 -11.68 3.98 -7.55
C GLY A 112 -10.94 4.75 -6.46
N TYR A 113 -10.74 6.06 -6.70
CA TYR A 113 -10.05 6.88 -5.71
C TYR A 113 -10.89 7.15 -4.45
N GLY A 114 -12.21 7.02 -4.52
CA GLY A 114 -13.10 7.03 -3.36
C GLY A 114 -12.91 5.83 -2.44
N ASP A 115 -12.31 4.74 -2.93
CA ASP A 115 -11.97 3.54 -2.18
C ASP A 115 -10.52 3.54 -1.68
N GLY A 116 -9.73 4.55 -2.05
CA GLY A 116 -8.32 4.67 -1.66
C GLY A 116 -7.31 4.43 -2.78
N LEU A 117 -7.74 3.99 -3.98
CA LEU A 117 -6.85 3.83 -5.12
C LEU A 117 -6.43 5.19 -5.68
N ARG A 118 -5.23 5.63 -5.38
CA ARG A 118 -4.75 6.98 -5.71
C ARG A 118 -4.85 7.28 -7.21
N ARG A 119 -5.49 8.41 -7.57
CA ARG A 119 -5.73 8.82 -8.97
C ARG A 119 -4.42 9.01 -9.75
N ASN A 120 -3.32 9.35 -9.09
CA ASN A 120 -2.00 9.51 -9.71
C ASN A 120 -1.40 8.19 -10.23
N LEU A 121 -1.98 7.04 -9.85
CA LEU A 121 -1.63 5.70 -10.37
C LEU A 121 -2.35 5.38 -11.69
N SER A 122 -3.07 6.30 -12.29
CA SER A 122 -3.85 6.11 -13.52
C SER A 122 -2.99 5.55 -14.67
N GLY A 123 -3.38 4.40 -15.20
CA GLY A 123 -2.69 3.70 -16.30
C GLY A 123 -1.37 3.01 -15.91
N ASP A 124 -1.07 2.91 -14.64
CA ASP A 124 0.25 2.49 -14.18
C ASP A 124 0.26 1.36 -13.14
N PHE A 125 -0.78 0.58 -13.07
CA PHE A 125 -0.79 -0.63 -12.25
C PHE A 125 -1.40 -1.80 -13.01
N LYS A 126 -1.19 -3.01 -12.50
CA LYS A 126 -1.65 -4.25 -13.10
C LYS A 126 -2.68 -4.93 -12.24
N VAL A 127 -3.50 -5.74 -12.87
CA VAL A 127 -4.44 -6.64 -12.23
C VAL A 127 -4.30 -8.03 -12.80
N LEU A 128 -4.69 -9.06 -12.02
CA LEU A 128 -4.87 -10.41 -12.49
C LEU A 128 -6.36 -10.67 -12.68
N ILE A 129 -6.73 -11.20 -13.85
CA ILE A 129 -8.06 -11.70 -14.17
C ILE A 129 -7.86 -13.07 -14.82
N ASN A 130 -8.45 -14.12 -14.24
CA ASN A 130 -8.27 -15.49 -14.71
C ASN A 130 -6.77 -15.84 -14.90
N GLU A 131 -5.96 -15.56 -13.85
CA GLU A 131 -4.51 -15.81 -13.80
C GLU A 131 -3.67 -15.06 -14.84
N LYS A 132 -4.29 -14.24 -15.69
CA LYS A 132 -3.61 -13.42 -16.68
C LYS A 132 -3.47 -11.98 -16.21
N SER A 133 -2.28 -11.40 -16.45
CA SER A 133 -1.98 -10.02 -16.07
C SER A 133 -2.46 -9.05 -17.14
N TYR A 134 -3.23 -8.04 -16.73
CA TYR A 134 -3.70 -6.94 -17.57
C TYR A 134 -3.29 -5.60 -16.96
N ARG A 135 -3.05 -4.62 -17.82
CA ARG A 135 -2.66 -3.26 -17.38
C ARG A 135 -3.89 -2.35 -17.32
N SER A 136 -3.98 -1.55 -16.25
CA SER A 136 -4.95 -0.48 -16.15
C SER A 136 -4.70 0.57 -17.25
N VAL A 137 -5.75 1.22 -17.69
CA VAL A 137 -5.69 2.28 -18.72
C VAL A 137 -6.57 3.46 -18.31
N ALA A 138 -6.37 4.60 -18.95
CA ALA A 138 -7.10 5.83 -18.70
C ALA A 138 -6.96 6.35 -17.25
N ASN A 139 -7.73 7.38 -16.91
CA ASN A 139 -7.78 7.91 -15.56
C ASN A 139 -8.61 7.00 -14.64
N ILE A 140 -8.14 6.82 -13.40
CA ILE A 140 -8.94 6.25 -12.33
C ILE A 140 -10.07 7.23 -12.01
N CYS A 141 -11.30 6.72 -11.95
CA CYS A 141 -12.51 7.44 -11.58
C CYS A 141 -12.73 7.37 -10.06
N MET A 142 -13.78 8.02 -9.55
CA MET A 142 -14.11 8.01 -8.13
C MET A 142 -14.40 6.59 -7.63
N ASP A 143 -15.12 5.79 -8.41
CA ASP A 143 -15.68 4.48 -8.05
C ASP A 143 -15.23 3.33 -8.95
N ALA A 144 -14.41 3.60 -9.99
CA ALA A 144 -14.00 2.59 -10.96
C ALA A 144 -12.69 2.94 -11.67
N PHE A 145 -12.07 1.92 -12.26
CA PHE A 145 -11.00 2.07 -13.24
C PHE A 145 -11.20 1.14 -14.44
N PHE A 146 -10.43 1.38 -15.49
CA PHE A 146 -10.50 0.64 -16.74
C PHE A 146 -9.28 -0.24 -16.95
N VAL A 147 -9.51 -1.41 -17.56
CA VAL A 147 -8.46 -2.37 -17.94
C VAL A 147 -8.65 -2.73 -19.41
N LYS A 148 -7.56 -2.72 -20.19
CA LYS A 148 -7.60 -3.30 -21.52
C LYS A 148 -7.49 -4.81 -21.40
N VAL A 149 -8.47 -5.56 -21.92
CA VAL A 149 -8.59 -7.01 -21.78
C VAL A 149 -8.73 -7.70 -23.15
N ASP A 150 -8.68 -9.01 -23.16
CA ASP A 150 -9.04 -9.81 -24.33
C ASP A 150 -10.52 -10.25 -24.27
N GLN A 151 -10.97 -10.94 -25.31
CA GLN A 151 -12.35 -11.39 -25.47
C GLN A 151 -12.79 -12.49 -24.49
N ASN A 152 -11.86 -13.09 -23.74
CA ASN A 152 -12.14 -14.20 -22.81
C ASN A 152 -12.59 -13.70 -21.45
N VAL A 153 -12.34 -12.43 -21.13
CA VAL A 153 -12.76 -11.81 -19.87
C VAL A 153 -14.26 -11.53 -19.90
N LYS A 154 -14.96 -11.91 -18.85
CA LYS A 154 -16.41 -11.80 -18.70
C LYS A 154 -16.81 -10.98 -17.48
N VAL A 155 -18.01 -10.47 -17.49
CA VAL A 155 -18.65 -9.85 -16.33
C VAL A 155 -18.72 -10.88 -15.21
N GLY A 156 -18.36 -10.50 -13.98
CA GLY A 156 -18.30 -11.37 -12.82
C GLY A 156 -16.93 -12.03 -12.58
N ASP A 157 -16.00 -12.00 -13.55
CA ASP A 157 -14.66 -12.54 -13.35
C ASP A 157 -13.97 -11.85 -12.17
N LYS A 158 -13.32 -12.65 -11.30
CA LYS A 158 -12.56 -12.13 -10.16
C LYS A 158 -11.35 -11.35 -10.64
N VAL A 159 -11.15 -10.19 -10.05
CA VAL A 159 -10.01 -9.31 -10.28
C VAL A 159 -9.18 -9.22 -9.01
N VAL A 160 -7.89 -9.49 -9.11
CA VAL A 160 -6.91 -9.25 -8.03
C VAL A 160 -6.03 -8.09 -8.45
N CYS A 161 -6.10 -6.97 -7.72
CA CYS A 161 -5.19 -5.86 -7.93
C CYS A 161 -3.78 -6.30 -7.50
N MET A 162 -2.80 -6.17 -8.39
CA MET A 162 -1.39 -6.41 -8.07
C MET A 162 -0.89 -5.23 -7.23
N PHE A 163 -1.24 -5.28 -5.95
CA PHE A 163 -0.99 -4.20 -5.00
C PHE A 163 0.42 -4.34 -4.41
N ASP A 164 1.20 -3.29 -4.56
CA ASP A 164 2.52 -3.14 -3.95
C ASP A 164 2.65 -1.69 -3.44
N ALA A 165 2.58 -1.52 -2.13
CA ALA A 165 2.57 -0.18 -1.53
C ALA A 165 3.92 0.56 -1.72
N ASP A 166 5.05 -0.15 -1.73
CA ASP A 166 6.37 0.47 -1.95
C ASP A 166 6.48 1.00 -3.39
N TYR A 167 6.07 0.17 -4.38
CA TYR A 167 6.04 0.60 -5.79
C TYR A 167 5.10 1.79 -6.01
N MET A 168 3.88 1.69 -5.48
CA MET A 168 2.86 2.74 -5.61
C MET A 168 3.31 4.05 -4.96
N ALA A 169 3.88 3.99 -3.76
CA ALA A 169 4.38 5.14 -3.03
C ALA A 169 5.49 5.86 -3.80
N LYS A 170 6.49 5.10 -4.27
CA LYS A 170 7.58 5.63 -5.10
C LYS A 170 7.07 6.30 -6.36
N LYS A 171 6.01 5.74 -6.98
CA LYS A 171 5.47 6.23 -8.24
C LYS A 171 4.79 7.58 -8.12
N ILE A 172 4.18 7.88 -6.97
CA ILE A 172 3.43 9.12 -6.74
C ILE A 172 4.10 10.04 -5.70
N ASP A 173 5.37 9.78 -5.40
CA ASP A 173 6.21 10.57 -4.48
C ASP A 173 5.60 10.68 -3.07
N THR A 174 5.33 9.52 -2.47
CA THR A 174 4.82 9.41 -1.10
C THR A 174 5.43 8.21 -0.37
N ILE A 175 4.87 7.85 0.78
CA ILE A 175 5.32 6.75 1.63
C ILE A 175 4.31 5.58 1.63
N PRO A 176 4.77 4.32 1.80
CA PRO A 176 3.89 3.15 1.79
C PRO A 176 2.78 3.20 2.84
N TYR A 177 2.99 3.90 3.95
CA TYR A 177 1.98 4.11 4.99
C TYR A 177 0.74 4.82 4.45
N GLU A 178 0.93 5.87 3.64
CA GLU A 178 -0.19 6.62 3.04
C GLU A 178 -0.97 5.77 2.03
N ILE A 179 -0.27 4.92 1.29
CA ILE A 179 -0.92 3.98 0.37
C ILE A 179 -1.78 2.97 1.14
N LEU A 180 -1.24 2.36 2.19
CA LEU A 180 -1.94 1.35 2.99
C LEU A 180 -3.16 1.95 3.71
N THR A 181 -2.99 3.09 4.38
CA THR A 181 -4.07 3.76 5.14
C THR A 181 -5.13 4.38 4.23
N GLY A 182 -4.79 4.66 2.97
CA GLY A 182 -5.73 5.18 1.98
C GLY A 182 -6.94 4.28 1.75
N PHE A 183 -6.82 2.98 1.98
CA PHE A 183 -7.90 2.00 1.86
C PHE A 183 -8.70 1.78 3.16
N SER A 184 -8.50 2.58 4.21
CA SER A 184 -9.20 2.42 5.49
C SER A 184 -10.72 2.55 5.38
N ASN A 185 -11.22 3.28 4.39
CA ASN A 185 -12.66 3.48 4.12
C ASN A 185 -13.14 2.69 2.88
N PHE A 186 -12.47 1.59 2.55
CA PHE A 186 -12.85 0.76 1.43
C PHE A 186 -14.30 0.28 1.54
N ARG A 187 -15.09 0.50 0.47
CA ARG A 187 -16.53 0.15 0.44
C ARG A 187 -16.81 -1.35 0.35
N GLY A 188 -15.78 -2.16 0.26
CA GLY A 188 -15.85 -3.62 0.25
C GLY A 188 -15.79 -4.23 1.65
N ASN A 189 -15.98 -5.55 1.71
CA ASN A 189 -15.79 -6.33 2.93
C ASN A 189 -14.28 -6.54 3.17
N THR A 190 -13.84 -6.32 4.39
CA THR A 190 -12.49 -6.69 4.84
C THR A 190 -12.53 -8.11 5.35
N LEU A 191 -11.78 -9.02 4.72
CA LEU A 191 -11.50 -10.34 5.24
C LEU A 191 -10.13 -10.31 5.92
N ILE A 192 -10.10 -10.66 7.19
CA ILE A 192 -8.87 -10.91 7.94
C ILE A 192 -8.71 -12.44 7.94
N LEU A 193 -7.65 -12.92 7.28
CA LEU A 193 -7.30 -14.33 7.20
C LEU A 193 -6.33 -14.69 8.32
#